data_f5953dea89ce6fa90442d79b6e9c9b04
#
_entry.id   f5953dea89ce6fa90442d79b6e9c9b04
#
_cell.length_a   1.000
_cell.length_b   1.000
_cell.length_c   1.000
_cell.angle_alpha   90.00
_cell.angle_beta   90.00
_cell.angle_gamma   90.00
#
_symmetry.space_group_name_H-M   'P 1'
#
loop_
_entity.id
_entity.type
_entity.pdbx_description
1 polymer ?
#
loop_
_entity_poly.entity_id
_entity_poly.type
_entity_poly.pdbx_seq_one_letter_code
_entity_poly.pdbx_strand_id
1 'polypeptide(L)'
;ELRGVAVDDPSRELAAGEHGERCIRGPNVMRGYWNSPAASAAALSADGWFRTGDVARIDEAGYVYIVERCKDMLLCGGFNVYPTIIEEAIYAHPDVAEVCVIGIADAYRGQSPKAFVRLKDGAAPLTLAALQAFLEGRIGRHEMVRALELRAELPKTPVGKLSKLALYEEERQRAAAAAPG
;
A
#
# COMPACT_ATOMS: atom_id res chain seq x y z
N GLU A 1 20.24 -5.36 -14.82
CA GLU A 1 20.41 -4.14 -14.04
C GLU A 1 19.15 -3.87 -13.24
N LEU A 2 19.29 -3.20 -12.11
CA LEU A 2 18.22 -2.90 -11.16
C LEU A 2 18.44 -1.49 -10.60
N ARG A 3 17.36 -0.69 -10.50
CA ARG A 3 17.37 0.61 -9.81
C ARG A 3 16.03 0.91 -9.16
N GLY A 4 16.02 1.80 -8.17
CA GLY A 4 14.83 2.44 -7.62
C GLY A 4 14.67 3.85 -8.18
N VAL A 5 13.46 4.24 -8.52
CA VAL A 5 13.14 5.61 -8.94
C VAL A 5 12.01 6.18 -8.09
N ALA A 6 11.95 7.49 -7.97
CA ALA A 6 10.84 8.12 -7.27
C ALA A 6 9.51 7.81 -7.97
N VAL A 7 8.46 7.53 -7.19
CA VAL A 7 7.15 7.14 -7.74
C VAL A 7 6.51 8.30 -8.49
N ASP A 8 6.70 9.53 -7.99
CA ASP A 8 6.17 10.79 -8.54
C ASP A 8 7.05 11.38 -9.65
N ASP A 9 8.34 11.01 -9.68
CA ASP A 9 9.29 11.47 -10.69
C ASP A 9 10.23 10.32 -11.10
N PRO A 10 9.88 9.53 -12.14
CA PRO A 10 10.72 8.42 -12.59
C PRO A 10 12.09 8.79 -13.15
N SER A 11 12.36 10.08 -13.37
CA SER A 11 13.69 10.55 -13.75
C SER A 11 14.66 10.63 -12.57
N ARG A 12 14.14 10.69 -11.34
CA ARG A 12 14.91 10.76 -10.11
C ARG A 12 15.24 9.36 -9.60
N GLU A 13 16.48 8.96 -9.77
CA GLU A 13 17.00 7.72 -9.17
C GLU A 13 17.21 7.92 -7.66
N LEU A 14 16.93 6.86 -6.89
CA LEU A 14 16.96 6.86 -5.44
C LEU A 14 18.24 6.25 -4.90
N ALA A 15 18.68 6.74 -3.74
CA ALA A 15 19.79 6.16 -3.00
C ALA A 15 19.38 4.83 -2.33
N ALA A 16 20.39 4.04 -1.93
CA ALA A 16 20.16 2.84 -1.15
C ALA A 16 19.38 3.16 0.14
N GLY A 17 18.41 2.35 0.46
CA GLY A 17 17.54 2.50 1.62
C GLY A 17 16.28 3.34 1.39
N GLU A 18 16.18 4.13 0.31
CA GLU A 18 14.98 4.87 -0.02
C GLU A 18 13.90 3.98 -0.66
N HIS A 19 12.63 4.32 -0.42
CA HIS A 19 11.48 3.64 -1.03
C HIS A 19 11.12 4.28 -2.36
N GLY A 20 11.00 3.47 -3.42
CA GLY A 20 10.56 3.93 -4.72
C GLY A 20 10.21 2.81 -5.67
N GLU A 21 9.72 3.16 -6.87
CA GLU A 21 9.37 2.17 -7.86
C GLU A 21 10.61 1.43 -8.35
N ARG A 22 10.56 0.11 -8.31
CA ARG A 22 11.63 -0.73 -8.84
C ARG A 22 11.56 -0.78 -10.36
N CYS A 23 12.70 -0.48 -10.98
CA CYS A 23 12.87 -0.64 -12.42
C CYS A 23 13.95 -1.69 -12.71
N ILE A 24 13.73 -2.49 -13.74
CA ILE A 24 14.66 -3.55 -14.19
C ILE A 24 14.99 -3.39 -15.65
N ARG A 25 16.23 -3.74 -16.02
CA ARG A 25 16.68 -3.80 -17.42
C ARG A 25 17.54 -5.04 -17.64
N GLY A 26 17.28 -5.79 -18.71
CA GLY A 26 18.03 -7.00 -19.03
C GLY A 26 17.34 -7.89 -20.06
N PRO A 27 17.98 -8.99 -20.46
CA PRO A 27 17.46 -9.87 -21.49
C PRO A 27 16.18 -10.64 -21.10
N ASN A 28 15.85 -10.65 -19.81
CA ASN A 28 14.63 -11.24 -19.25
C ASN A 28 13.42 -10.28 -19.26
N VAL A 29 13.61 -9.01 -19.65
CA VAL A 29 12.53 -8.04 -19.77
C VAL A 29 11.75 -8.31 -21.04
N MET A 30 10.41 -8.25 -20.95
CA MET A 30 9.51 -8.42 -22.10
C MET A 30 9.77 -7.37 -23.18
N ARG A 31 9.41 -7.66 -24.42
CA ARG A 31 9.47 -6.70 -25.54
C ARG A 31 8.30 -5.71 -25.53
N GLY A 32 7.24 -6.01 -24.81
CA GLY A 32 6.02 -5.22 -24.70
C GLY A 32 4.78 -6.08 -24.48
N TYR A 33 3.66 -5.43 -24.29
CA TYR A 33 2.35 -6.07 -24.20
C TYR A 33 1.80 -6.35 -25.59
N TRP A 34 1.31 -7.56 -25.82
CA TRP A 34 0.75 -7.95 -27.10
C TRP A 34 -0.40 -7.03 -27.51
N ASN A 35 -0.31 -6.51 -28.71
CA ASN A 35 -1.33 -5.63 -29.33
C ASN A 35 -1.72 -4.39 -28.47
N SER A 36 -0.82 -3.94 -27.59
CA SER A 36 -1.05 -2.80 -26.68
C SER A 36 0.16 -1.87 -26.61
N PRO A 37 0.40 -1.06 -27.69
CA PRO A 37 1.56 -0.18 -27.75
C PRO A 37 1.55 0.91 -26.66
N ALA A 38 0.38 1.44 -26.31
CA ALA A 38 0.27 2.45 -25.26
C ALA A 38 0.65 1.90 -23.87
N ALA A 39 0.20 0.68 -23.53
CA ALA A 39 0.58 0.04 -22.28
C ALA A 39 2.07 -0.34 -22.26
N SER A 40 2.61 -0.73 -23.42
CA SER A 40 4.04 -1.01 -23.57
C SER A 40 4.88 0.24 -23.33
N ALA A 41 4.52 1.36 -23.95
CA ALA A 41 5.22 2.64 -23.77
C ALA A 41 5.11 3.19 -22.34
N ALA A 42 4.02 2.91 -21.64
CA ALA A 42 3.88 3.27 -20.23
C ALA A 42 4.76 2.45 -19.27
N ALA A 43 5.02 1.18 -19.64
CA ALA A 43 5.78 0.26 -18.80
C ALA A 43 7.27 0.17 -19.17
N LEU A 44 7.63 0.45 -20.43
CA LEU A 44 9.00 0.34 -20.95
C LEU A 44 9.49 1.69 -21.43
N SER A 45 10.59 2.16 -20.84
CA SER A 45 11.27 3.36 -21.33
C SER A 45 12.03 3.09 -22.63
N ALA A 46 12.35 4.16 -23.39
CA ALA A 46 13.07 4.05 -24.66
C ALA A 46 14.48 3.45 -24.51
N ASP A 47 15.08 3.56 -23.34
CA ASP A 47 16.40 3.02 -22.98
C ASP A 47 16.33 1.61 -22.35
N GLY A 48 15.14 0.97 -22.40
CA GLY A 48 14.95 -0.44 -22.07
C GLY A 48 14.69 -0.74 -20.58
N TRP A 49 14.39 0.25 -19.76
CA TRP A 49 13.95 0.01 -18.38
C TRP A 49 12.47 -0.34 -18.31
N PHE A 50 12.18 -1.43 -17.64
CA PHE A 50 10.81 -1.86 -17.31
C PHE A 50 10.44 -1.37 -15.91
N ARG A 51 9.36 -0.62 -15.83
CA ARG A 51 8.70 -0.20 -14.59
C ARG A 51 7.84 -1.33 -14.07
N THR A 52 8.18 -1.88 -12.90
CA THR A 52 7.50 -3.07 -12.37
C THR A 52 6.13 -2.77 -11.76
N GLY A 53 5.89 -1.52 -11.38
CA GLY A 53 4.73 -1.11 -10.59
C GLY A 53 4.82 -1.56 -9.13
N ASP A 54 5.97 -2.05 -8.69
CA ASP A 54 6.23 -2.43 -7.31
C ASP A 54 7.13 -1.39 -6.64
N VAL A 55 6.72 -0.89 -5.48
CA VAL A 55 7.57 -0.09 -4.61
C VAL A 55 8.49 -1.02 -3.82
N ALA A 56 9.76 -0.72 -3.84
CA ALA A 56 10.77 -1.49 -3.13
C ALA A 56 11.81 -0.58 -2.48
N ARG A 57 12.49 -1.12 -1.48
CA ARG A 57 13.73 -0.59 -0.92
C ARG A 57 14.87 -1.49 -1.36
N ILE A 58 15.97 -0.89 -1.83
CA ILE A 58 17.19 -1.61 -2.18
C ILE A 58 18.24 -1.22 -1.15
N ASP A 59 18.83 -2.20 -0.45
CA ASP A 59 19.88 -1.91 0.53
C ASP A 59 21.28 -1.77 -0.11
N GLU A 60 22.26 -1.40 0.69
CA GLU A 60 23.64 -1.21 0.23
C GLU A 60 24.29 -2.48 -0.32
N ALA A 61 23.80 -3.66 0.10
CA ALA A 61 24.26 -4.95 -0.41
C ALA A 61 23.54 -5.38 -1.71
N GLY A 62 22.55 -4.59 -2.17
CA GLY A 62 21.78 -4.85 -3.40
C GLY A 62 20.58 -5.77 -3.21
N TYR A 63 20.21 -6.13 -1.97
CA TYR A 63 18.98 -6.87 -1.72
C TYR A 63 17.75 -6.00 -1.89
N VAL A 64 16.71 -6.58 -2.48
CA VAL A 64 15.45 -5.90 -2.79
C VAL A 64 14.37 -6.36 -1.84
N TYR A 65 13.76 -5.41 -1.15
CA TYR A 65 12.63 -5.63 -0.25
C TYR A 65 11.40 -4.99 -0.88
N ILE A 66 10.46 -5.81 -1.36
CA ILE A 66 9.18 -5.32 -1.88
C ILE A 66 8.35 -4.80 -0.71
N VAL A 67 7.86 -3.58 -0.84
CA VAL A 67 7.11 -2.88 0.20
C VAL A 67 5.63 -2.85 -0.16
N GLU A 68 5.28 -2.39 -1.38
CA GLU A 68 3.89 -2.20 -1.79
C GLU A 68 3.78 -2.21 -3.33
N ARG A 69 2.57 -2.23 -3.85
CA ARG A 69 2.29 -1.89 -5.25
C ARG A 69 2.12 -0.38 -5.39
N CYS A 70 2.66 0.21 -6.45
CA CYS A 70 2.50 1.66 -6.71
C CYS A 70 1.03 2.09 -6.70
N LYS A 71 0.13 1.26 -7.23
CA LYS A 71 -1.32 1.51 -7.29
C LYS A 71 -2.04 1.42 -5.94
N ASP A 72 -1.44 0.74 -4.97
CA ASP A 72 -2.01 0.51 -3.63
C ASP A 72 -1.42 1.46 -2.58
N MET A 73 -0.40 2.25 -2.96
CA MET A 73 0.16 3.34 -2.17
C MET A 73 -0.89 4.44 -1.96
N LEU A 74 -0.93 5.02 -0.77
CA LEU A 74 -1.81 6.13 -0.43
C LEU A 74 -1.04 7.45 -0.48
N LEU A 75 -1.73 8.52 -0.88
CA LEU A 75 -1.20 9.87 -0.81
C LEU A 75 -1.88 10.63 0.33
N CYS A 76 -1.22 10.72 1.47
CA CYS A 76 -1.77 11.29 2.70
C CYS A 76 -1.08 12.62 3.04
N GLY A 77 -1.72 13.76 2.73
CA GLY A 77 -1.15 15.08 3.01
C GLY A 77 0.17 15.35 2.29
N GLY A 78 0.33 14.83 1.07
CA GLY A 78 1.55 14.95 0.26
C GLY A 78 2.63 13.89 0.57
N PHE A 79 2.39 12.97 1.51
CA PHE A 79 3.31 11.89 1.82
C PHE A 79 2.87 10.58 1.18
N ASN A 80 3.83 9.84 0.65
CA ASN A 80 3.64 8.46 0.23
C ASN A 80 3.49 7.58 1.47
N VAL A 81 2.35 6.93 1.60
CA VAL A 81 2.04 6.03 2.72
C VAL A 81 1.80 4.63 2.16
N TYR A 82 2.44 3.67 2.77
CA TYR A 82 2.43 2.28 2.32
C TYR A 82 1.58 1.43 3.28
N PRO A 83 0.36 1.01 2.86
CA PRO A 83 -0.52 0.19 3.70
C PRO A 83 0.17 -1.03 4.31
N THR A 84 1.03 -1.70 3.58
CA THR A 84 1.76 -2.89 4.07
C THR A 84 2.61 -2.57 5.30
N ILE A 85 3.28 -1.41 5.36
CA ILE A 85 4.06 -0.99 6.55
C ILE A 85 3.15 -0.84 7.77
N ILE A 86 1.97 -0.24 7.57
CA ILE A 86 0.99 -0.07 8.64
C ILE A 86 0.42 -1.43 9.07
N GLU A 87 0.10 -2.31 8.10
CA GLU A 87 -0.39 -3.67 8.34
C GLU A 87 0.62 -4.47 9.18
N GLU A 88 1.90 -4.45 8.83
CA GLU A 88 2.98 -5.12 9.56
C GLU A 88 3.07 -4.62 11.01
N ALA A 89 3.00 -3.29 11.21
CA ALA A 89 3.02 -2.72 12.55
C ALA A 89 1.79 -3.13 13.37
N ILE A 90 0.60 -3.22 12.76
CA ILE A 90 -0.63 -3.67 13.42
C ILE A 90 -0.58 -5.17 13.72
N TYR A 91 -0.01 -5.99 12.83
CA TYR A 91 0.17 -7.44 13.07
C TYR A 91 1.04 -7.75 14.28
N ALA A 92 1.92 -6.84 14.68
CA ALA A 92 2.70 -6.98 15.90
C ALA A 92 1.85 -6.86 17.19
N HIS A 93 0.58 -6.42 17.09
CA HIS A 93 -0.33 -6.38 18.24
C HIS A 93 -0.78 -7.80 18.61
N PRO A 94 -0.66 -8.20 19.91
CA PRO A 94 -0.89 -9.58 20.35
C PRO A 94 -2.28 -10.11 20.04
N ASP A 95 -3.30 -9.25 20.02
CA ASP A 95 -4.71 -9.62 19.85
C ASP A 95 -5.16 -9.58 18.38
N VAL A 96 -4.34 -9.16 17.44
CA VAL A 96 -4.69 -9.08 16.02
C VAL A 96 -4.48 -10.44 15.36
N ALA A 97 -5.50 -10.90 14.64
CA ALA A 97 -5.46 -12.13 13.84
C ALA A 97 -5.28 -11.82 12.34
N GLU A 98 -6.00 -10.82 11.82
CA GLU A 98 -5.88 -10.36 10.44
C GLU A 98 -6.05 -8.84 10.39
N VAL A 99 -5.34 -8.19 9.47
CA VAL A 99 -5.51 -6.76 9.21
C VAL A 99 -5.42 -6.48 7.72
N CYS A 100 -6.20 -5.51 7.27
CA CYS A 100 -6.10 -4.92 5.94
C CYS A 100 -6.26 -3.42 6.05
N VAL A 101 -5.35 -2.65 5.45
CA VAL A 101 -5.38 -1.19 5.46
C VAL A 101 -5.66 -0.68 4.05
N ILE A 102 -6.61 0.25 3.95
CA ILE A 102 -6.91 0.97 2.71
C ILE A 102 -6.95 2.48 2.97
N GLY A 103 -6.87 3.25 1.89
CA GLY A 103 -7.10 4.70 1.92
C GLY A 103 -8.59 5.02 1.83
N ILE A 104 -9.05 5.89 2.72
CA ILE A 104 -10.36 6.51 2.62
C ILE A 104 -10.22 8.00 2.30
N ALA A 105 -11.24 8.61 1.69
CA ALA A 105 -11.24 10.03 1.39
C ALA A 105 -11.13 10.87 2.68
N ASP A 106 -10.28 11.87 2.65
CA ASP A 106 -10.05 12.83 3.75
C ASP A 106 -10.01 14.22 3.15
N ALA A 107 -10.91 15.12 3.63
CA ALA A 107 -11.08 16.46 3.06
C ALA A 107 -9.82 17.33 3.17
N TYR A 108 -8.97 17.10 4.18
CA TYR A 108 -7.77 17.89 4.42
C TYR A 108 -6.51 17.23 3.83
N ARG A 109 -6.42 15.89 3.92
CA ARG A 109 -5.21 15.13 3.56
C ARG A 109 -5.30 14.47 2.19
N GLY A 110 -6.45 14.57 1.49
CA GLY A 110 -6.74 13.80 0.30
C GLY A 110 -7.15 12.38 0.65
N GLN A 111 -6.25 11.63 1.29
CA GLN A 111 -6.52 10.29 1.81
C GLN A 111 -6.05 10.15 3.26
N SER A 112 -6.67 9.22 3.98
CA SER A 112 -6.24 8.77 5.31
C SER A 112 -6.31 7.26 5.43
N PRO A 113 -5.37 6.60 6.16
CA PRO A 113 -5.40 5.16 6.35
C PRO A 113 -6.57 4.74 7.25
N LYS A 114 -7.35 3.74 6.80
CA LYS A 114 -8.35 3.02 7.59
C LYS A 114 -7.95 1.57 7.74
N ALA A 115 -7.89 1.08 8.97
CA ALA A 115 -7.60 -0.30 9.28
C ALA A 115 -8.90 -1.10 9.46
N PHE A 116 -8.98 -2.26 8.81
CA PHE A 116 -9.97 -3.29 9.05
C PHE A 116 -9.27 -4.43 9.77
N VAL A 117 -9.74 -4.77 10.96
CA VAL A 117 -9.05 -5.71 11.85
C VAL A 117 -9.99 -6.83 12.28
N ARG A 118 -9.52 -8.05 12.16
CA ARG A 118 -10.08 -9.20 12.84
C ARG A 118 -9.22 -9.52 14.06
N LEU A 119 -9.83 -9.55 15.20
CA LEU A 119 -9.16 -9.92 16.45
C LEU A 119 -9.12 -11.45 16.61
N LYS A 120 -8.21 -11.92 17.44
CA LYS A 120 -8.18 -13.33 17.88
C LYS A 120 -9.39 -13.62 18.75
N ASP A 121 -9.79 -14.89 18.80
CA ASP A 121 -10.90 -15.34 19.61
C ASP A 121 -10.65 -15.04 21.10
N GLY A 122 -11.64 -14.46 21.75
CA GLY A 122 -11.54 -14.08 23.17
C GLY A 122 -10.77 -12.77 23.46
N ALA A 123 -10.23 -12.10 22.44
CA ALA A 123 -9.59 -10.81 22.63
C ALA A 123 -10.60 -9.71 23.00
N ALA A 124 -10.16 -8.76 23.83
CA ALA A 124 -10.95 -7.58 24.16
C ALA A 124 -11.11 -6.66 22.93
N PRO A 125 -12.25 -5.95 22.79
CA PRO A 125 -12.42 -5.00 21.68
C PRO A 125 -11.32 -3.96 21.65
N LEU A 126 -10.67 -3.79 20.48
CA LEU A 126 -9.64 -2.81 20.26
C LEU A 126 -10.28 -1.47 19.82
N THR A 127 -9.96 -0.39 20.50
CA THR A 127 -10.41 0.95 20.10
C THR A 127 -9.38 1.63 19.19
N LEU A 128 -9.83 2.62 18.39
CA LEU A 128 -8.91 3.39 17.56
C LEU A 128 -7.82 4.06 18.40
N ALA A 129 -8.18 4.63 19.56
CA ALA A 129 -7.22 5.29 20.46
C ALA A 129 -6.16 4.30 20.99
N ALA A 130 -6.56 3.09 21.37
CA ALA A 130 -5.63 2.06 21.83
C ALA A 130 -4.72 1.58 20.69
N LEU A 131 -5.25 1.41 19.48
CA LEU A 131 -4.46 1.07 18.32
C LEU A 131 -3.44 2.18 18.00
N GLN A 132 -3.87 3.45 18.00
CA GLN A 132 -2.97 4.58 17.75
C GLN A 132 -1.84 4.65 18.79
N ALA A 133 -2.16 4.48 20.08
CA ALA A 133 -1.17 4.43 21.15
C ALA A 133 -0.17 3.27 20.96
N PHE A 134 -0.64 2.09 20.51
CA PHE A 134 0.23 0.97 20.18
C PHE A 134 1.16 1.26 18.99
N LEU A 135 0.67 1.98 17.98
CA LEU A 135 1.43 2.34 16.78
C LEU A 135 2.39 3.51 16.99
N GLU A 136 2.27 4.25 18.08
CA GLU A 136 3.15 5.38 18.39
C GLU A 136 4.61 4.91 18.52
N GLY A 137 5.51 5.59 17.78
CA GLY A 137 6.92 5.24 17.70
C GLY A 137 7.25 4.01 16.83
N ARG A 138 6.24 3.30 16.27
CA ARG A 138 6.41 2.17 15.36
C ARG A 138 6.28 2.57 13.91
N ILE A 139 5.43 3.56 13.62
CA ILE A 139 5.22 4.12 12.27
C ILE A 139 5.29 5.65 12.32
N GLY A 140 5.42 6.26 11.14
CA GLY A 140 5.45 7.71 10.99
C GLY A 140 4.10 8.37 11.30
N ARG A 141 4.12 9.65 11.70
CA ARG A 141 2.88 10.41 11.99
C ARG A 141 1.95 10.53 10.77
N HIS A 142 2.50 10.53 9.57
CA HIS A 142 1.75 10.59 8.32
C HIS A 142 1.08 9.24 7.99
N GLU A 143 1.59 8.13 8.52
CA GLU A 143 1.08 6.76 8.36
C GLU A 143 0.01 6.39 9.40
N MET A 144 -0.18 7.25 10.42
CA MET A 144 -1.08 6.95 11.54
C MET A 144 -2.51 6.70 11.07
N VAL A 145 -3.07 5.57 11.46
CA VAL A 145 -4.45 5.15 11.18
C VAL A 145 -5.45 6.17 11.73
N ARG A 146 -6.43 6.57 10.92
CA ARG A 146 -7.46 7.55 11.28
C ARG A 146 -8.84 6.94 11.49
N ALA A 147 -9.05 5.71 11.01
CA ALA A 147 -10.27 4.97 11.24
C ALA A 147 -9.96 3.50 11.50
N LEU A 148 -10.75 2.87 12.34
CA LEU A 148 -10.66 1.46 12.68
C LEU A 148 -12.04 0.82 12.55
N GLU A 149 -12.11 -0.32 11.88
CA GLU A 149 -13.30 -1.15 11.81
C GLU A 149 -12.96 -2.58 12.23
N LEU A 150 -13.59 -3.04 13.31
CA LEU A 150 -13.46 -4.44 13.73
C LEU A 150 -14.46 -5.31 12.96
N ARG A 151 -14.02 -6.45 12.48
CA ARG A 151 -14.83 -7.41 11.72
C ARG A 151 -14.61 -8.83 12.23
N ALA A 152 -15.65 -9.64 12.18
CA ALA A 152 -15.55 -11.08 12.43
C ALA A 152 -14.73 -11.79 11.35
N GLU A 153 -14.85 -11.32 10.09
CA GLU A 153 -14.11 -11.83 8.94
C GLU A 153 -13.73 -10.68 8.00
N LEU A 154 -12.56 -10.79 7.37
CA LEU A 154 -12.12 -9.89 6.30
C LEU A 154 -12.38 -10.55 4.93
N PRO A 155 -12.75 -9.76 3.90
CA PRO A 155 -13.00 -10.30 2.57
C PRO A 155 -11.73 -10.89 1.97
N LYS A 156 -11.86 -12.05 1.33
CA LYS A 156 -10.76 -12.79 0.71
C LYS A 156 -11.01 -13.03 -0.77
N THR A 157 -9.95 -13.09 -1.53
CA THR A 157 -9.98 -13.54 -2.91
C THR A 157 -10.25 -15.06 -2.98
N PRO A 158 -10.63 -15.61 -4.14
CA PRO A 158 -10.81 -17.06 -4.31
C PRO A 158 -9.58 -17.90 -3.94
N VAL A 159 -8.40 -17.31 -3.94
CA VAL A 159 -7.14 -17.96 -3.53
C VAL A 159 -6.78 -17.70 -2.04
N GLY A 160 -7.71 -17.17 -1.25
CA GLY A 160 -7.56 -16.99 0.21
C GLY A 160 -6.77 -15.76 0.66
N LYS A 161 -6.37 -14.86 -0.25
CA LYS A 161 -5.69 -13.60 0.12
C LYS A 161 -6.70 -12.53 0.50
N LEU A 162 -6.37 -11.65 1.45
CA LEU A 162 -7.19 -10.49 1.80
C LEU A 162 -7.44 -9.61 0.56
N SER A 163 -8.68 -9.14 0.40
CA SER A 163 -9.12 -8.38 -0.78
C SER A 163 -9.27 -6.90 -0.45
N LYS A 164 -8.23 -6.09 -0.72
CA LYS A 164 -8.33 -4.62 -0.66
C LYS A 164 -9.45 -4.09 -1.58
N LEU A 165 -9.61 -4.69 -2.77
CA LEU A 165 -10.63 -4.26 -3.74
C LEU A 165 -12.04 -4.32 -3.16
N ALA A 166 -12.42 -5.41 -2.51
CA ALA A 166 -13.73 -5.56 -1.88
C ALA A 166 -13.98 -4.48 -0.81
N LEU A 167 -12.96 -4.18 0.00
CA LEU A 167 -13.04 -3.12 1.02
C LEU A 167 -13.21 -1.72 0.40
N TYR A 168 -12.50 -1.43 -0.69
CA TYR A 168 -12.66 -0.17 -1.43
C TYR A 168 -14.07 -0.03 -2.03
N GLU A 169 -14.65 -1.12 -2.55
CA GLU A 169 -16.01 -1.11 -3.09
C GLU A 169 -17.05 -0.86 -2.00
N GLU A 170 -16.90 -1.51 -0.84
CA GLU A 170 -17.78 -1.28 0.31
C GLU A 170 -17.70 0.18 0.80
N GLU A 171 -16.51 0.75 0.94
CA GLU A 171 -16.34 2.14 1.38
C GLU A 171 -16.92 3.13 0.36
N ARG A 172 -16.78 2.86 -0.93
CA ARG A 172 -17.39 3.67 -1.98
C ARG A 172 -18.91 3.66 -1.92
N GLN A 173 -19.51 2.49 -1.69
CA GLN A 173 -20.96 2.35 -1.53
C GLN A 173 -21.45 3.10 -0.28
N ARG A 174 -20.73 3.00 0.84
CA ARG A 174 -21.05 3.75 2.06
C ARG A 174 -20.98 5.26 1.85
N ALA A 175 -19.93 5.73 1.19
CA ALA A 175 -19.77 7.15 0.88
C ALA A 175 -20.90 7.65 -0.04
N ALA A 176 -21.30 6.89 -1.05
CA ALA A 176 -22.40 7.22 -1.94
C ALA A 176 -23.76 7.26 -1.20
N ALA A 177 -24.00 6.34 -0.26
CA ALA A 177 -25.22 6.32 0.56
C ALA A 177 -25.28 7.46 1.59
N ALA A 178 -24.14 8.01 2.01
CA ALA A 178 -24.03 9.11 2.97
C ALA A 178 -24.07 10.51 2.31
N ALA A 179 -23.98 10.59 0.97
CA ALA A 179 -24.07 11.86 0.25
C ALA A 179 -25.51 12.39 0.31
N PRO A 180 -25.75 13.62 0.82
CA PRO A 180 -27.08 14.23 0.77
C PRO A 180 -27.47 14.46 -0.69
N GLY A 181 -28.68 14.02 -1.08
CA GLY A 181 -29.28 14.26 -2.38
C GLY A 181 -29.58 15.74 -2.63
#